data_416302b36f65d84c79ed32c47f3657a6
#
_entry.id   416302b36f65d84c79ed32c47f3657a6
#
_cell.length_a   1.000
_cell.length_b   1.000
_cell.length_c   1.000
_cell.angle_alpha   90.00
_cell.angle_beta   90.00
_cell.angle_gamma   90.00
#
_symmetry.space_group_name_H-M   'P 1'
#
loop_
_entity.id
_entity.type
_entity.pdbx_description
1 polymer ?
#
loop_
_entity_poly.entity_id
_entity_poly.type
_entity_poly.pdbx_seq_one_letter_code
_entity_poly.pdbx_strand_id
1 'polypeptide(L)'
;MKSNYDILGNHIRLIDARNRESITDRVLGINIDKFFMPSVANVIGTDLSKYKLITKGKFACNPMHVGRDERLPVALYDEEEPAIVSPAYFMFEVVDNSILNEDYLMMWFRRPEFDRICWLHTDGSVRGGITWDDICRLELPIPPIENQLEIVNSYKAITERIVLKQKINDNLAA
;
A
#
# COMPACT_ATOMS: atom_id res chain seq x y z
N MET A 1 -31.64 -3.21 1.14
CA MET A 1 -30.38 -3.38 1.88
C MET A 1 -29.55 -2.14 1.68
N LYS A 2 -29.08 -1.45 2.72
CA LYS A 2 -28.07 -0.40 2.54
C LYS A 2 -26.81 -1.10 2.04
N SER A 3 -26.30 -0.68 0.90
CA SER A 3 -25.01 -1.15 0.40
C SER A 3 -23.94 -0.81 1.44
N ASN A 4 -23.14 -1.79 1.86
CA ASN A 4 -21.98 -1.55 2.73
C ASN A 4 -20.79 -0.97 1.94
N TYR A 5 -21.00 -0.55 0.70
CA TYR A 5 -19.98 0.07 -0.14
C TYR A 5 -19.95 1.57 0.04
N ASP A 6 -18.76 2.13 0.11
CA ASP A 6 -18.53 3.57 0.13
C ASP A 6 -17.30 3.93 -0.72
N ILE A 7 -17.19 5.19 -1.07
CA ILE A 7 -16.11 5.75 -1.88
C ILE A 7 -14.85 5.85 -1.04
N LEU A 8 -13.75 5.29 -1.53
CA LEU A 8 -12.47 5.24 -0.82
C LEU A 8 -11.98 6.62 -0.39
N GLY A 9 -12.16 7.65 -1.22
CA GLY A 9 -11.77 9.03 -0.93
C GLY A 9 -12.41 9.64 0.31
N ASN A 10 -13.54 9.09 0.80
CA ASN A 10 -14.15 9.53 2.05
C ASN A 10 -13.36 9.06 3.28
N HIS A 11 -12.47 8.07 3.12
CA HIS A 11 -11.80 7.37 4.21
C HIS A 11 -10.29 7.49 4.21
N ILE A 12 -9.70 8.08 3.16
CA ILE A 12 -8.24 8.27 3.04
C ILE A 12 -7.90 9.72 2.76
N ARG A 13 -6.70 10.12 3.14
CA ARG A 13 -6.16 11.46 2.79
C ARG A 13 -4.70 11.37 2.38
N LEU A 14 -4.29 12.23 1.43
CA LEU A 14 -2.90 12.41 1.05
C LEU A 14 -2.08 13.00 2.20
N ILE A 15 -0.83 12.56 2.27
CA ILE A 15 0.20 13.09 3.17
C ILE A 15 1.40 13.51 2.32
N ASP A 16 1.98 14.66 2.64
CA ASP A 16 3.21 15.16 2.01
C ASP A 16 4.30 15.46 3.06
N ALA A 17 4.46 14.58 4.03
CA ALA A 17 5.60 14.66 4.96
C ALA A 17 6.91 14.44 4.20
N ARG A 18 7.88 15.34 4.37
CA ARG A 18 9.18 15.29 3.69
C ARG A 18 10.30 15.06 4.69
N ASN A 19 11.36 14.41 4.23
CA ASN A 19 12.57 14.11 5.01
C ASN A 19 13.50 15.33 5.16
N ARG A 20 12.93 16.53 5.41
CA ARG A 20 13.68 17.79 5.40
C ARG A 20 14.80 17.83 6.42
N GLU A 21 14.63 17.15 7.56
CA GLU A 21 15.60 17.07 8.65
C GLU A 21 16.55 15.89 8.48
N SER A 22 16.55 15.21 7.34
CA SER A 22 17.39 14.03 7.06
C SER A 22 17.31 12.98 8.17
N ILE A 23 16.08 12.70 8.63
CA ILE A 23 15.79 11.76 9.73
C ILE A 23 16.31 10.37 9.41
N THR A 24 16.24 9.97 8.14
CA THR A 24 16.70 8.66 7.67
C THR A 24 17.20 8.73 6.21
N ASP A 25 18.11 7.85 5.86
CA ASP A 25 18.58 7.61 4.48
C ASP A 25 18.06 6.28 3.90
N ARG A 26 17.21 5.58 4.66
CA ARG A 26 16.62 4.30 4.26
C ARG A 26 15.57 4.49 3.18
N VAL A 27 16.00 4.33 1.92
CA VAL A 27 15.12 4.48 0.75
C VAL A 27 14.42 3.16 0.42
N LEU A 28 13.10 3.19 0.36
CA LEU A 28 12.27 2.06 0.00
C LEU A 28 11.58 2.26 -1.35
N GLY A 29 11.42 1.16 -2.07
CA GLY A 29 10.52 1.00 -3.19
C GLY A 29 9.34 0.11 -2.81
N ILE A 30 8.37 -0.01 -3.71
CA ILE A 30 7.23 -0.90 -3.55
C ILE A 30 7.30 -1.95 -4.64
N ASN A 31 7.30 -3.22 -4.21
CA ASN A 31 7.22 -4.36 -5.12
C ASN A 31 5.83 -4.45 -5.75
N ILE A 32 5.76 -5.01 -6.96
CA ILE A 32 4.49 -5.25 -7.65
C ILE A 32 3.55 -6.18 -6.85
N ASP A 33 4.11 -7.03 -5.98
CA ASP A 33 3.35 -7.89 -5.07
C ASP A 33 2.96 -7.19 -3.75
N LYS A 34 3.08 -5.84 -3.73
CA LYS A 34 2.51 -4.95 -2.70
C LYS A 34 3.14 -5.06 -1.32
N PHE A 35 4.47 -5.02 -1.29
CA PHE A 35 5.25 -4.87 -0.06
C PHE A 35 6.42 -3.92 -0.26
N PHE A 36 6.93 -3.35 0.82
CA PHE A 36 8.12 -2.51 0.77
C PHE A 36 9.39 -3.36 0.62
N MET A 37 10.34 -2.85 -0.16
CA MET A 37 11.65 -3.45 -0.35
C MET A 37 12.71 -2.35 -0.44
N PRO A 38 13.99 -2.63 -0.19
CA PRO A 38 15.04 -1.66 -0.46
C PRO A 38 14.95 -1.15 -1.89
N SER A 39 15.08 0.16 -2.07
CA SER A 39 15.01 0.75 -3.40
C SER A 39 16.15 0.25 -4.28
N VAL A 40 15.82 -0.15 -5.50
CA VAL A 40 16.82 -0.51 -6.53
C VAL A 40 17.30 0.72 -7.31
N ALA A 41 16.72 1.90 -7.07
CA ALA A 41 17.11 3.14 -7.73
C ALA A 41 18.48 3.59 -7.22
N ASN A 42 19.32 4.06 -8.15
CA ASN A 42 20.57 4.71 -7.76
C ASN A 42 20.26 6.10 -7.20
N VAL A 43 20.47 6.28 -5.91
CA VAL A 43 20.23 7.54 -5.19
C VAL A 43 21.52 8.30 -4.85
N ILE A 44 22.68 7.84 -5.38
CA ILE A 44 23.97 8.51 -5.16
C ILE A 44 23.90 9.92 -5.73
N GLY A 45 24.18 10.91 -4.88
CA GLY A 45 24.11 12.34 -5.26
C GLY A 45 22.71 12.91 -5.33
N THR A 46 21.68 12.14 -4.98
CA THR A 46 20.30 12.62 -4.91
C THR A 46 20.03 13.32 -3.58
N ASP A 47 19.31 14.44 -3.63
CA ASP A 47 18.87 15.17 -2.44
C ASP A 47 17.70 14.41 -1.77
N LEU A 48 18.02 13.60 -0.75
CA LEU A 48 17.04 12.78 -0.02
C LEU A 48 16.09 13.61 0.87
N SER A 49 16.37 14.89 1.10
CA SER A 49 15.46 15.77 1.83
C SER A 49 14.13 16.00 1.11
N LYS A 50 14.11 15.79 -0.19
CA LYS A 50 12.92 15.90 -1.06
C LYS A 50 12.04 14.66 -1.05
N TYR A 51 12.57 13.53 -0.56
CA TYR A 51 11.82 12.29 -0.46
C TYR A 51 10.72 12.39 0.60
N LYS A 52 9.70 11.58 0.46
CA LYS A 52 8.60 11.53 1.42
C LYS A 52 8.97 10.63 2.60
N LEU A 53 8.81 11.15 3.81
CA LEU A 53 9.07 10.42 5.05
C LEU A 53 7.85 9.58 5.39
N ILE A 54 8.00 8.26 5.37
CA ILE A 54 6.95 7.30 5.72
C ILE A 54 7.17 6.73 7.11
N THR A 55 6.10 6.64 7.86
CA THR A 55 6.04 6.09 9.22
C THR A 55 4.93 5.06 9.33
N LYS A 56 4.95 4.26 10.39
CA LYS A 56 3.97 3.20 10.65
C LYS A 56 2.53 3.67 10.47
N GLY A 57 1.69 2.82 9.89
CA GLY A 57 0.28 3.10 9.60
C GLY A 57 0.04 3.93 8.34
N LYS A 58 1.09 4.27 7.58
CA LYS A 58 0.96 5.01 6.33
C LYS A 58 1.06 4.08 5.13
N PHE A 59 0.35 4.43 4.08
CA PHE A 59 0.43 3.77 2.79
C PHE A 59 1.31 4.58 1.84
N ALA A 60 1.99 3.88 0.96
CA ALA A 60 2.56 4.49 -0.23
C ALA A 60 2.13 3.70 -1.47
N CYS A 61 1.98 4.39 -2.59
CA CYS A 61 1.63 3.75 -3.84
C CYS A 61 2.43 4.39 -5.00
N ASN A 62 2.91 3.54 -5.90
CA ASN A 62 3.55 3.98 -7.12
C ASN A 62 2.52 4.06 -8.24
N PRO A 63 2.04 5.27 -8.62
CA PRO A 63 0.99 5.42 -9.62
C PRO A 63 1.48 5.20 -11.06
N MET A 64 2.79 5.15 -11.26
CA MET A 64 3.39 5.04 -12.60
C MET A 64 3.39 3.58 -13.08
N HIS A 65 3.32 3.41 -14.38
CA HIS A 65 3.42 2.11 -15.06
C HIS A 65 2.26 1.13 -14.80
N VAL A 66 1.15 1.58 -14.23
CA VAL A 66 -0.04 0.72 -14.02
C VAL A 66 -0.55 0.16 -15.33
N GLY A 67 -0.52 0.96 -16.40
CA GLY A 67 -0.89 0.52 -17.76
C GLY A 67 0.00 -0.61 -18.29
N ARG A 68 1.31 -0.59 -17.96
CA ARG A 68 2.26 -1.62 -18.38
C ARG A 68 2.15 -2.89 -17.53
N ASP A 69 2.08 -2.71 -16.22
CA ASP A 69 2.23 -3.80 -15.26
C ASP A 69 0.87 -4.43 -14.89
N GLU A 70 -0.23 -3.79 -15.30
CA GLU A 70 -1.62 -4.18 -15.01
C GLU A 70 -1.90 -4.31 -13.50
N ARG A 71 -1.05 -3.69 -12.69
CA ARG A 71 -1.10 -3.70 -11.23
C ARG A 71 -0.71 -2.34 -10.68
N LEU A 72 -1.32 -1.97 -9.56
CA LEU A 72 -0.93 -0.79 -8.78
C LEU A 72 -0.09 -1.22 -7.58
N PRO A 73 1.24 -0.96 -7.59
CA PRO A 73 2.07 -1.19 -6.42
C PRO A 73 1.65 -0.27 -5.29
N VAL A 74 1.09 -0.84 -4.23
CA VAL A 74 0.67 -0.15 -3.01
C VAL A 74 1.04 -1.00 -1.81
N ALA A 75 1.52 -0.39 -0.72
CA ALA A 75 1.90 -1.10 0.49
C ALA A 75 1.60 -0.27 1.75
N LEU A 76 1.25 -0.97 2.82
CA LEU A 76 1.13 -0.42 4.17
C LEU A 76 2.46 -0.54 4.88
N TYR A 77 2.93 0.55 5.48
CA TYR A 77 4.17 0.57 6.26
C TYR A 77 3.88 0.20 7.71
N ASP A 78 4.46 -0.88 8.18
CA ASP A 78 4.21 -1.48 9.50
C ASP A 78 5.43 -1.50 10.43
N GLU A 79 6.58 -0.95 9.96
CA GLU A 79 7.80 -0.90 10.76
C GLU A 79 7.83 0.33 11.69
N GLU A 80 8.50 0.19 12.84
CA GLU A 80 8.64 1.28 13.83
C GLU A 80 9.65 2.35 13.37
N GLU A 81 10.73 1.93 12.70
CA GLU A 81 11.73 2.87 12.20
C GLU A 81 11.23 3.56 10.93
N PRO A 82 11.36 4.89 10.82
CA PRO A 82 10.92 5.61 9.63
C PRO A 82 11.80 5.26 8.42
N ALA A 83 11.20 5.38 7.24
CA ALA A 83 11.88 5.24 5.97
C ALA A 83 11.47 6.37 5.01
N ILE A 84 12.07 6.40 3.83
CA ILE A 84 11.72 7.38 2.80
C ILE A 84 11.34 6.68 1.49
N VAL A 85 10.39 7.27 0.80
CA VAL A 85 9.91 6.81 -0.51
C VAL A 85 10.01 7.91 -1.54
N SER A 86 9.96 7.53 -2.81
CA SER A 86 10.06 8.47 -3.93
C SER A 86 9.09 9.66 -3.80
N PRO A 87 9.52 10.88 -4.12
CA PRO A 87 8.63 12.04 -4.22
C PRO A 87 7.44 11.85 -5.17
N ALA A 88 7.60 10.98 -6.18
CA ALA A 88 6.58 10.69 -7.18
C ALA A 88 5.47 9.76 -6.67
N TYR A 89 5.67 9.07 -5.55
CA TYR A 89 4.65 8.20 -4.99
C TYR A 89 3.55 9.00 -4.30
N PHE A 90 2.32 8.50 -4.36
CA PHE A 90 1.29 8.95 -3.43
C PHE A 90 1.55 8.32 -2.07
N MET A 91 1.54 9.13 -1.03
CA MET A 91 1.58 8.70 0.36
C MET A 91 0.28 9.14 1.03
N PHE A 92 -0.39 8.24 1.74
CA PHE A 92 -1.70 8.50 2.32
C PHE A 92 -1.95 7.69 3.59
N GLU A 93 -2.97 8.06 4.30
CA GLU A 93 -3.40 7.37 5.53
C GLU A 93 -4.92 7.23 5.58
N VAL A 94 -5.40 6.32 6.42
CA VAL A 94 -6.80 6.24 6.79
C VAL A 94 -7.15 7.42 7.71
N VAL A 95 -8.29 8.05 7.44
CA VAL A 95 -8.75 9.24 8.19
C VAL A 95 -9.26 8.87 9.58
N ASP A 96 -9.98 7.75 9.68
CA ASP A 96 -10.61 7.28 10.92
C ASP A 96 -10.54 5.75 11.01
N ASN A 97 -9.65 5.28 11.87
CA ASN A 97 -9.43 3.84 12.06
C ASN A 97 -10.58 3.14 12.83
N SER A 98 -11.52 3.91 13.37
CA SER A 98 -12.75 3.34 13.95
C SER A 98 -13.79 2.96 12.89
N ILE A 99 -13.62 3.46 11.66
CA ILE A 99 -14.50 3.20 10.51
C ILE A 99 -13.83 2.23 9.52
N LEU A 100 -12.55 2.48 9.19
CA LEU A 100 -11.79 1.67 8.24
C LEU A 100 -10.46 1.24 8.87
N ASN A 101 -10.26 -0.05 9.00
CA ASN A 101 -9.02 -0.63 9.49
C ASN A 101 -7.95 -0.67 8.37
N GLU A 102 -6.72 -0.31 8.68
CA GLU A 102 -5.60 -0.23 7.72
C GLU A 102 -5.25 -1.59 7.11
N ASP A 103 -5.18 -2.63 7.92
CA ASP A 103 -4.89 -3.99 7.45
C ASP A 103 -6.02 -4.52 6.56
N TYR A 104 -7.29 -4.21 6.91
CA TYR A 104 -8.45 -4.55 6.08
C TYR A 104 -8.36 -3.85 4.72
N LEU A 105 -8.04 -2.56 4.70
CA LEU A 105 -7.82 -1.81 3.47
C LEU A 105 -6.67 -2.42 2.64
N MET A 106 -5.57 -2.80 3.29
CA MET A 106 -4.45 -3.45 2.61
C MET A 106 -4.85 -4.81 2.01
N MET A 107 -5.70 -5.58 2.68
CA MET A 107 -6.25 -6.83 2.12
C MET A 107 -7.08 -6.55 0.87
N TRP A 108 -7.89 -5.49 0.87
CA TRP A 108 -8.66 -5.09 -0.31
C TRP A 108 -7.75 -4.71 -1.48
N PHE A 109 -6.67 -3.96 -1.23
CA PHE A 109 -5.69 -3.60 -2.26
C PHE A 109 -4.98 -4.83 -2.86
N ARG A 110 -4.83 -5.92 -2.10
CA ARG A 110 -4.20 -7.16 -2.59
C ARG A 110 -5.08 -7.99 -3.53
N ARG A 111 -6.32 -7.64 -3.69
CA ARG A 111 -7.25 -8.39 -4.55
C ARG A 111 -6.95 -8.14 -6.02
N PRO A 112 -6.99 -9.18 -6.88
CA PRO A 112 -6.83 -9.02 -8.33
C PRO A 112 -7.85 -8.06 -8.96
N GLU A 113 -9.07 -7.98 -8.39
CA GLU A 113 -10.10 -7.07 -8.86
C GLU A 113 -9.71 -5.61 -8.70
N PHE A 114 -9.02 -5.27 -7.61
CA PHE A 114 -8.50 -3.92 -7.39
C PHE A 114 -7.52 -3.54 -8.51
N ASP A 115 -6.56 -4.40 -8.82
CA ASP A 115 -5.59 -4.15 -9.89
C ASP A 115 -6.27 -3.98 -11.25
N ARG A 116 -7.25 -4.82 -11.54
CA ARG A 116 -8.04 -4.73 -12.78
C ARG A 116 -8.80 -3.41 -12.88
N ILE A 117 -9.40 -2.94 -11.80
CA ILE A 117 -10.09 -1.65 -11.77
C ILE A 117 -9.09 -0.50 -11.96
N CYS A 118 -7.95 -0.53 -11.27
CA CYS A 118 -6.90 0.49 -11.44
C CYS A 118 -6.40 0.53 -12.90
N TRP A 119 -6.17 -0.62 -13.52
CA TRP A 119 -5.75 -0.69 -14.92
C TRP A 119 -6.78 -0.10 -15.88
N LEU A 120 -8.08 -0.32 -15.64
CA LEU A 120 -9.17 0.26 -16.45
C LEU A 120 -9.23 1.80 -16.35
N HIS A 121 -8.71 2.39 -15.29
CA HIS A 121 -8.64 3.83 -15.12
C HIS A 121 -7.37 4.47 -15.74
N THR A 122 -6.48 3.67 -16.31
CA THR A 122 -5.34 4.21 -17.08
C THR A 122 -5.78 4.55 -18.51
N ASP A 123 -4.99 5.39 -19.17
CA ASP A 123 -5.20 5.72 -20.59
C ASP A 123 -4.82 4.60 -21.57
N GLY A 124 -4.48 3.41 -21.04
CA GLY A 124 -4.06 2.24 -21.83
C GLY A 124 -2.67 2.36 -22.45
N SER A 125 -1.93 3.45 -22.21
CA SER A 125 -0.54 3.58 -22.66
C SER A 125 0.39 2.77 -21.76
N VAL A 126 1.54 2.34 -22.33
CA VAL A 126 2.61 1.63 -21.57
C VAL A 126 3.14 2.45 -20.40
N ARG A 127 2.99 3.77 -20.46
CA ARG A 127 3.34 4.71 -19.38
C ARG A 127 2.14 5.21 -18.60
N GLY A 128 0.94 4.69 -18.88
CA GLY A 128 -0.31 5.07 -18.25
C GLY A 128 -0.23 4.91 -16.73
N GLY A 129 -0.39 6.01 -16.03
CA GLY A 129 -0.51 6.05 -14.59
C GLY A 129 -1.97 6.19 -14.17
N ILE A 130 -2.21 6.03 -12.88
CA ILE A 130 -3.50 6.33 -12.25
C ILE A 130 -3.39 7.65 -11.49
N THR A 131 -4.42 8.48 -11.54
CA THR A 131 -4.44 9.72 -10.75
C THR A 131 -4.91 9.46 -9.32
N TRP A 132 -4.59 10.39 -8.42
CA TRP A 132 -5.11 10.33 -7.04
C TRP A 132 -6.64 10.40 -7.01
N ASP A 133 -7.23 11.23 -7.86
CA ASP A 133 -8.69 11.37 -7.97
C ASP A 133 -9.36 10.07 -8.42
N ASP A 134 -8.74 9.31 -9.32
CA ASP A 134 -9.25 8.01 -9.74
C ASP A 134 -9.20 7.01 -8.60
N ILE A 135 -8.10 7.00 -7.80
CA ILE A 135 -8.00 6.16 -6.59
C ILE A 135 -9.12 6.54 -5.60
N CYS A 136 -9.34 7.84 -5.39
CA CYS A 136 -10.37 8.31 -4.47
C CYS A 136 -11.80 7.93 -4.90
N ARG A 137 -12.05 7.74 -6.19
CA ARG A 137 -13.38 7.34 -6.70
C ARG A 137 -13.68 5.85 -6.60
N LEU A 138 -12.70 5.04 -6.24
CA LEU A 138 -12.91 3.61 -6.10
C LEU A 138 -13.89 3.32 -4.96
N GLU A 139 -14.74 2.32 -5.15
CA GLU A 139 -15.69 1.86 -4.16
C GLU A 139 -15.19 0.57 -3.50
N LEU A 140 -15.32 0.49 -2.18
CA LEU A 140 -14.98 -0.70 -1.43
C LEU A 140 -16.05 -1.02 -0.39
N PRO A 141 -16.21 -2.30 0.00
CA PRO A 141 -17.08 -2.66 1.10
C PRO A 141 -16.48 -2.20 2.42
N ILE A 142 -17.26 -1.49 3.24
CA ILE A 142 -16.87 -1.06 4.58
C ILE A 142 -17.88 -1.64 5.58
N PRO A 143 -17.74 -2.91 5.97
CA PRO A 143 -18.55 -3.49 7.02
C PRO A 143 -18.21 -2.86 8.39
N PRO A 144 -19.03 -3.09 9.44
CA PRO A 144 -18.70 -2.66 10.80
C PRO A 144 -17.28 -3.03 11.19
N ILE A 145 -16.62 -2.18 11.99
CA ILE A 145 -15.20 -2.34 12.33
C ILE A 145 -14.88 -3.68 12.98
N GLU A 146 -15.80 -4.21 13.77
CA GLU A 146 -15.65 -5.51 14.42
C GLU A 146 -15.52 -6.64 13.39
N ASN A 147 -16.30 -6.58 12.31
CA ASN A 147 -16.24 -7.56 11.22
C ASN A 147 -14.93 -7.43 10.43
N GLN A 148 -14.46 -6.18 10.21
CA GLN A 148 -13.16 -5.97 9.56
C GLN A 148 -12.03 -6.58 10.40
N LEU A 149 -12.02 -6.36 11.70
CA LEU A 149 -11.01 -6.91 12.61
C LEU A 149 -11.06 -8.44 12.67
N GLU A 150 -12.25 -9.03 12.66
CA GLU A 150 -12.42 -10.49 12.61
C GLU A 150 -11.82 -11.08 11.31
N ILE A 151 -12.09 -10.43 10.15
CA ILE A 151 -11.54 -10.83 8.86
C ILE A 151 -10.01 -10.72 8.88
N VAL A 152 -9.46 -9.60 9.36
CA VAL A 152 -8.01 -9.38 9.44
C VAL A 152 -7.34 -10.42 10.34
N ASN A 153 -7.90 -10.68 11.52
CA ASN A 153 -7.34 -11.64 12.47
C ASN A 153 -7.35 -13.06 11.89
N SER A 154 -8.43 -13.44 11.23
CA SER A 154 -8.55 -14.75 10.57
C SER A 154 -7.50 -14.89 9.44
N TYR A 155 -7.31 -13.85 8.65
CA TYR A 155 -6.31 -13.84 7.59
C TYR A 155 -4.87 -13.94 8.14
N LYS A 156 -4.55 -13.15 9.18
CA LYS A 156 -3.24 -13.18 9.84
C LYS A 156 -2.94 -14.57 10.40
N ALA A 157 -3.89 -15.17 11.09
CA ALA A 157 -3.72 -16.52 11.64
C ALA A 157 -3.41 -17.58 10.56
N ILE A 158 -4.03 -17.47 9.38
CA ILE A 158 -3.75 -18.38 8.26
C ILE A 158 -2.38 -18.11 7.65
N THR A 159 -2.03 -16.84 7.41
CA THR A 159 -0.74 -16.48 6.79
C THR A 159 0.44 -16.82 7.69
N GLU A 160 0.34 -16.58 8.99
CA GLU A 160 1.35 -16.97 9.98
C GLU A 160 1.56 -18.49 10.02
N ARG A 161 0.48 -19.27 9.93
CA ARG A 161 0.57 -20.73 9.83
C ARG A 161 1.27 -21.21 8.56
N ILE A 162 1.00 -20.56 7.43
CA ILE A 162 1.67 -20.88 6.16
C ILE A 162 3.16 -20.61 6.28
N VAL A 163 3.57 -19.44 6.79
CA VAL A 163 4.98 -19.07 7.00
C VAL A 163 5.68 -20.06 7.94
N LEU A 164 5.02 -20.43 9.04
CA LEU A 164 5.55 -21.38 10.01
C LEU A 164 5.78 -22.76 9.36
N LYS A 165 4.80 -23.25 8.59
CA LYS A 165 4.94 -24.54 7.87
C LYS A 165 6.06 -24.52 6.84
N GLN A 166 6.23 -23.42 6.10
CA GLN A 166 7.34 -23.25 5.16
C GLN A 166 8.68 -23.34 5.88
N LYS A 167 8.87 -22.61 6.98
CA LYS A 167 10.09 -22.69 7.80
C LYS A 167 10.37 -24.10 8.32
N ILE A 168 9.35 -24.83 8.74
CA ILE A 168 9.50 -26.23 9.19
C ILE A 168 9.96 -27.11 8.02
N ASN A 169 9.35 -26.98 6.85
CA ASN A 169 9.71 -27.76 5.68
C ASN A 169 11.15 -27.47 5.23
N ASP A 170 11.56 -26.19 5.21
CA ASP A 170 12.92 -25.78 4.85
C ASP A 170 13.95 -26.39 5.83
N ASN A 171 13.64 -26.40 7.12
CA ASN A 171 14.50 -27.00 8.14
C ASN A 171 14.57 -28.54 8.06
N LEU A 172 13.53 -29.21 7.55
CA LEU A 172 13.52 -30.66 7.36
C LEU A 172 14.22 -31.09 6.06
N ALA A 173 14.38 -30.18 5.11
CA ALA A 173 15.07 -30.42 3.84
C ALA A 173 16.59 -30.13 3.88
N ALA A 174 17.07 -29.51 4.97
CA ALA A 174 18.48 -29.20 5.20
C ALA A 174 19.17 -30.31 6.00
#